data_4ed6c49299430be8544fc1f3ccdfe541
#
_entry.id   4ed6c49299430be8544fc1f3ccdfe541
#
_cell.length_a   1.000
_cell.length_b   1.000
_cell.length_c   1.000
_cell.angle_alpha   90.00
_cell.angle_beta   90.00
_cell.angle_gamma   90.00
#
_symmetry.space_group_name_H-M   'P 1'
#
loop_
_entity.id
_entity.type
_entity.pdbx_description
1 polymer ?
#
loop_
_entity_poly.entity_id
_entity_poly.type
_entity_poly.pdbx_seq_one_letter_code
_entity_poly.pdbx_strand_id
1 'polypeptide(L)'
;MKKSILLLIAITTLFVSTAAAQERGDRYIGGNLKFALSSSGSNGHMSSGTYFSIAPEFGYFVSDRVKVGGRISYEVSSNAHVIAFTPDIAYYQPIVDKLYYTPRLSIGGGMGIYSGYVAGIFTLTLDLASFEYRPVESIGISTSLINLNYNLIDWTRSFNFSVLYSPSIAFHYYF
;
A
#
# COMPACT_ATOMS: atom_id res chain seq x y z
N MET A 1 21.98 16.51 17.63
CA MET A 1 21.48 16.39 16.24
C MET A 1 22.49 15.77 15.27
N LYS A 2 23.76 16.24 15.15
CA LYS A 2 24.74 15.65 14.20
C LYS A 2 25.04 14.15 14.42
N LYS A 3 25.08 13.69 15.71
CA LYS A 3 25.35 12.27 16.03
C LYS A 3 24.20 11.33 15.63
N SER A 4 22.95 11.81 15.72
CA SER A 4 21.77 11.02 15.32
C SER A 4 21.66 10.86 13.79
N ILE A 5 22.07 11.88 13.04
CA ILE A 5 22.10 11.83 11.57
C ILE A 5 23.23 10.87 11.10
N LEU A 6 24.40 10.90 11.73
CA LEU A 6 25.49 9.97 11.46
C LEU A 6 25.12 8.52 11.78
N LEU A 7 24.37 8.29 12.86
CA LEU A 7 23.86 6.95 13.21
C LEU A 7 22.86 6.46 12.18
N LEU A 8 21.98 7.35 11.71
CA LEU A 8 21.00 7.01 10.67
C LEU A 8 21.69 6.67 9.33
N ILE A 9 22.72 7.44 8.95
CA ILE A 9 23.52 7.17 7.74
C ILE A 9 24.32 5.86 7.92
N ALA A 10 24.90 5.61 9.08
CA ALA A 10 25.64 4.37 9.36
C ALA A 10 24.72 3.14 9.34
N ILE A 11 23.49 3.26 9.83
CA ILE A 11 22.50 2.18 9.76
C ILE A 11 22.09 1.93 8.30
N THR A 12 21.91 2.98 7.49
CA THR A 12 21.57 2.82 6.06
C THR A 12 22.71 2.23 5.22
N THR A 13 23.96 2.44 5.61
CA THR A 13 25.12 1.88 4.88
C THR A 13 25.46 0.44 5.27
N LEU A 14 25.06 -0.02 6.46
CA LEU A 14 25.31 -1.40 6.91
C LEU A 14 24.44 -2.46 6.23
N PHE A 15 23.39 -2.08 5.51
CA PHE A 15 22.47 -3.00 4.83
C PHE A 15 22.75 -3.19 3.33
N VAL A 16 23.99 -3.07 2.89
CA VAL A 16 24.39 -3.52 1.55
C VAL A 16 24.63 -5.03 1.60
N SER A 17 23.57 -5.79 1.83
CA SER A 17 23.63 -7.23 1.60
C SER A 17 23.47 -7.50 0.09
N THR A 18 24.24 -8.44 -0.41
CA THR A 18 24.20 -8.95 -1.79
C THR A 18 23.04 -9.94 -1.97
N ALA A 19 21.87 -9.67 -1.38
CA ALA A 19 20.67 -10.42 -1.71
C ALA A 19 20.33 -10.14 -3.17
N ALA A 20 19.97 -11.18 -3.92
CA ALA A 20 19.56 -11.05 -5.31
C ALA A 20 18.48 -9.97 -5.44
N ALA A 21 18.85 -8.83 -5.99
CA ALA A 21 17.92 -7.76 -6.27
C ALA A 21 17.06 -8.20 -7.45
N GLN A 22 15.82 -7.72 -7.51
CA GLN A 22 14.98 -7.88 -8.67
C GLN A 22 15.72 -7.35 -9.89
N GLU A 23 15.71 -8.11 -10.96
CA GLU A 23 16.34 -7.69 -12.19
C GLU A 23 15.44 -6.71 -12.95
N ARG A 24 16.08 -5.79 -13.65
CA ARG A 24 15.38 -4.89 -14.56
C ARG A 24 14.62 -5.70 -15.61
N GLY A 25 13.33 -5.43 -15.73
CA GLY A 25 12.45 -6.10 -16.68
C GLY A 25 11.50 -7.12 -16.07
N ASP A 26 11.74 -7.57 -14.83
CA ASP A 26 10.83 -8.44 -14.12
C ASP A 26 9.45 -7.80 -14.00
N ARG A 27 8.43 -8.57 -14.27
CA ARG A 27 7.04 -8.17 -14.18
C ARG A 27 6.37 -8.82 -12.99
N TYR A 28 5.32 -8.19 -12.52
CA TYR A 28 4.51 -8.81 -11.49
C TYR A 28 3.02 -8.52 -11.70
N ILE A 29 2.23 -9.45 -11.21
CA ILE A 29 0.81 -9.27 -10.95
C ILE A 29 0.56 -9.62 -9.48
N GLY A 30 -0.42 -8.98 -8.88
CA GLY A 30 -0.73 -9.24 -7.48
C GLY A 30 -1.98 -8.51 -7.05
N GLY A 31 -2.06 -8.26 -5.77
CA GLY A 31 -3.14 -7.48 -5.20
C GLY A 31 -3.47 -7.88 -3.78
N ASN A 32 -4.45 -7.19 -3.23
CA ASN A 32 -4.99 -7.48 -1.92
C ASN A 32 -6.51 -7.66 -1.96
N LEU A 33 -6.99 -8.40 -0.97
CA LEU A 33 -8.40 -8.55 -0.69
C LEU A 33 -8.60 -8.20 0.79
N LYS A 34 -9.57 -7.33 1.08
CA LYS A 34 -9.91 -6.95 2.46
C LYS A 34 -11.39 -7.21 2.70
N PHE A 35 -11.68 -7.75 3.85
CA PHE A 35 -13.05 -7.90 4.35
C PHE A 35 -13.06 -7.46 5.81
N ALA A 36 -14.00 -6.61 6.17
CA ALA A 36 -14.16 -6.18 7.54
C ALA A 36 -15.63 -6.08 7.89
N LEU A 37 -15.95 -6.52 9.10
CA LEU A 37 -17.22 -6.31 9.75
C LEU A 37 -17.00 -5.35 10.91
N SER A 38 -17.75 -4.27 10.93
CA SER A 38 -17.72 -3.31 12.03
C SER A 38 -19.09 -3.32 12.74
N SER A 39 -19.05 -3.26 14.05
CA SER A 39 -20.24 -3.06 14.87
C SER A 39 -19.94 -1.97 15.89
N SER A 40 -20.73 -0.93 15.90
CA SER A 40 -20.64 0.13 16.89
C SER A 40 -21.99 0.36 17.54
N GLY A 41 -22.00 0.49 18.86
CA GLY A 41 -23.18 0.77 19.63
C GLY A 41 -23.02 2.05 20.44
N SER A 42 -24.00 2.96 20.37
CA SER A 42 -24.09 4.14 21.21
C SER A 42 -25.54 4.39 21.59
N ASN A 43 -25.80 4.66 22.86
CA ASN A 43 -27.13 4.99 23.38
C ASN A 43 -28.24 4.00 23.01
N GLY A 44 -27.93 2.67 23.02
CA GLY A 44 -28.91 1.63 22.73
C GLY A 44 -29.19 1.37 21.24
N HIS A 45 -28.54 2.08 20.33
CA HIS A 45 -28.57 1.82 18.89
C HIS A 45 -27.33 1.09 18.45
N MET A 46 -27.48 -0.09 17.87
CA MET A 46 -26.38 -0.82 17.22
C MET A 46 -26.36 -0.51 15.72
N SER A 47 -25.24 -0.06 15.22
CA SER A 47 -24.98 0.08 13.79
C SER A 47 -23.94 -0.97 13.37
N SER A 48 -24.26 -1.75 12.36
CA SER A 48 -23.33 -2.71 11.76
C SER A 48 -22.96 -2.25 10.36
N GLY A 49 -21.69 -2.37 10.02
CA GLY A 49 -21.17 -2.06 8.68
C GLY A 49 -20.37 -3.21 8.12
N THR A 50 -20.52 -3.44 6.83
CA THR A 50 -19.72 -4.39 6.07
C THR A 50 -18.82 -3.61 5.11
N TYR A 51 -17.57 -3.98 5.04
CA TYR A 51 -16.59 -3.45 4.09
C TYR A 51 -15.94 -4.59 3.33
N PHE A 52 -15.90 -4.46 2.02
CA PHE A 52 -15.21 -5.35 1.12
C PHE A 52 -14.35 -4.52 0.16
N SER A 53 -13.13 -4.95 -0.09
CA SER A 53 -12.24 -4.33 -1.08
C SER A 53 -11.45 -5.39 -1.80
N ILE A 54 -11.37 -5.24 -3.12
CA ILE A 54 -10.48 -5.98 -4.00
C ILE A 54 -9.61 -4.98 -4.76
N ALA A 55 -8.33 -5.23 -4.80
CA ALA A 55 -7.39 -4.32 -5.43
C ALA A 55 -6.28 -5.09 -6.17
N PRO A 56 -6.56 -5.55 -7.41
CA PRO A 56 -5.52 -6.09 -8.28
C PRO A 56 -4.45 -5.04 -8.57
N GLU A 57 -3.20 -5.50 -8.61
CA GLU A 57 -1.99 -4.70 -8.79
C GLU A 57 -1.13 -5.33 -9.88
N PHE A 58 -0.46 -4.49 -10.67
CA PHE A 58 0.44 -4.92 -11.74
C PHE A 58 1.57 -3.91 -11.90
N GLY A 59 2.68 -4.36 -12.45
CA GLY A 59 3.81 -3.48 -12.75
C GLY A 59 5.05 -4.25 -13.17
N TYR A 60 6.16 -3.51 -13.23
CA TYR A 60 7.45 -4.07 -13.61
C TYR A 60 8.61 -3.31 -12.96
N PHE A 61 9.79 -3.92 -12.96
CA PHE A 61 11.02 -3.32 -12.48
C PHE A 61 11.71 -2.51 -13.59
N VAL A 62 11.75 -1.19 -13.43
CA VAL A 62 12.46 -0.27 -14.34
C VAL A 62 13.97 -0.30 -14.12
N SER A 63 14.39 -0.72 -12.93
CA SER A 63 15.78 -1.00 -12.56
C SER A 63 15.78 -2.06 -11.46
N ASP A 64 16.96 -2.59 -11.12
CA ASP A 64 17.13 -3.68 -10.17
C ASP A 64 16.49 -3.46 -8.78
N ARG A 65 16.09 -2.23 -8.47
CA ARG A 65 15.49 -1.90 -7.17
C ARG A 65 14.29 -0.97 -7.25
N VAL A 66 13.94 -0.52 -8.44
CA VAL A 66 12.82 0.43 -8.62
C VAL A 66 11.71 -0.23 -9.40
N LYS A 67 10.58 -0.36 -8.76
CA LYS A 67 9.34 -0.87 -9.33
C LYS A 67 8.42 0.29 -9.66
N VAL A 68 7.80 0.25 -10.83
CA VAL A 68 6.66 1.09 -11.20
C VAL A 68 5.46 0.21 -11.47
N GLY A 69 4.31 0.64 -11.04
CA GLY A 69 3.11 -0.16 -11.18
C GLY A 69 1.83 0.65 -11.06
N GLY A 70 0.74 -0.07 -10.91
CA GLY A 70 -0.55 0.52 -10.67
C GLY A 70 -1.52 -0.50 -10.09
N ARG A 71 -2.47 0.03 -9.36
CA ARG A 71 -3.52 -0.73 -8.69
C ARG A 71 -4.87 -0.22 -9.15
N ILE A 72 -5.79 -1.14 -9.44
CA ILE A 72 -7.21 -0.83 -9.62
C ILE A 72 -7.91 -1.31 -8.37
N SER A 73 -8.53 -0.42 -7.61
CA SER A 73 -9.30 -0.79 -6.42
C SER A 73 -10.79 -0.68 -6.67
N TYR A 74 -11.53 -1.64 -6.14
CA TYR A 74 -12.98 -1.58 -6.00
C TYR A 74 -13.35 -1.86 -4.55
N GLU A 75 -14.03 -0.92 -3.94
CA GLU A 75 -14.39 -0.96 -2.53
C GLU A 75 -15.90 -0.80 -2.38
N VAL A 76 -16.48 -1.62 -1.52
CA VAL A 76 -17.90 -1.61 -1.18
C VAL A 76 -18.04 -1.51 0.33
N SER A 77 -18.83 -0.56 0.77
CA SER A 77 -19.29 -0.46 2.15
C SER A 77 -20.81 -0.33 2.18
N SER A 78 -21.41 -0.36 3.35
CA SER A 78 -22.87 -0.29 3.51
C SER A 78 -23.53 0.88 2.75
N ASN A 79 -22.80 1.99 2.57
CA ASN A 79 -23.34 3.22 1.99
C ASN A 79 -22.49 3.79 0.84
N ALA A 80 -21.45 3.07 0.40
CA ALA A 80 -20.56 3.58 -0.64
C ALA A 80 -20.00 2.48 -1.53
N HIS A 81 -19.83 2.85 -2.79
CA HIS A 81 -19.07 2.10 -3.79
C HIS A 81 -17.98 3.01 -4.33
N VAL A 82 -16.75 2.56 -4.32
CA VAL A 82 -15.59 3.33 -4.80
C VAL A 82 -14.83 2.52 -5.82
N ILE A 83 -14.47 3.16 -6.93
CA ILE A 83 -13.52 2.64 -7.90
C ILE A 83 -12.39 3.65 -8.07
N ALA A 84 -11.15 3.19 -8.01
CA ALA A 84 -9.99 4.05 -8.18
C ALA A 84 -8.86 3.35 -8.92
N PHE A 85 -8.04 4.15 -9.62
CA PHE A 85 -6.77 3.72 -10.19
C PHE A 85 -5.64 4.47 -9.48
N THR A 86 -4.63 3.74 -9.05
CA THR A 86 -3.54 4.24 -8.22
C THR A 86 -2.20 3.79 -8.77
N PRO A 87 -1.58 4.56 -9.68
CA PRO A 87 -0.19 4.36 -10.06
C PRO A 87 0.74 4.52 -8.85
N ASP A 88 1.83 3.76 -8.84
CA ASP A 88 2.79 3.76 -7.76
C ASP A 88 4.24 3.57 -8.24
N ILE A 89 5.15 4.03 -7.41
CA ILE A 89 6.57 3.73 -7.48
C ILE A 89 7.03 3.21 -6.13
N ALA A 90 7.80 2.12 -6.14
CA ALA A 90 8.37 1.52 -4.94
C ALA A 90 9.87 1.26 -5.11
N TYR A 91 10.59 1.39 -4.00
CA TYR A 91 12.00 1.06 -3.94
C TYR A 91 12.19 -0.22 -3.15
N TYR A 92 12.98 -1.17 -3.66
CA TYR A 92 13.24 -2.46 -3.05
C TYR A 92 14.63 -2.52 -2.46
N GLN A 93 14.73 -2.44 -1.14
CA GLN A 93 15.97 -2.57 -0.39
C GLN A 93 16.01 -3.94 0.28
N PRO A 94 16.90 -4.86 -0.12
CA PRO A 94 17.08 -6.12 0.60
C PRO A 94 17.59 -5.84 2.02
N ILE A 95 16.98 -6.49 3.02
CA ILE A 95 17.38 -6.40 4.43
C ILE A 95 18.16 -7.65 4.80
N VAL A 96 17.57 -8.80 4.55
CA VAL A 96 18.16 -10.13 4.70
C VAL A 96 17.66 -11.00 3.55
N ASP A 97 18.14 -12.25 3.47
CA ASP A 97 17.65 -13.18 2.47
C ASP A 97 16.12 -13.22 2.46
N LYS A 98 15.53 -13.06 1.25
CA LYS A 98 14.08 -13.11 1.01
C LYS A 98 13.22 -12.02 1.68
N LEU A 99 13.81 -11.07 2.40
CA LEU A 99 13.07 -9.98 3.04
C LEU A 99 13.54 -8.62 2.50
N TYR A 100 12.60 -7.86 1.99
CA TYR A 100 12.82 -6.55 1.39
C TYR A 100 12.07 -5.46 2.16
N TYR A 101 12.72 -4.33 2.36
CA TYR A 101 12.07 -3.08 2.72
C TYR A 101 11.61 -2.40 1.44
N THR A 102 10.33 -2.04 1.36
CA THR A 102 9.69 -1.62 0.11
C THR A 102 8.88 -0.33 0.26
N PRO A 103 9.54 0.81 0.62
CA PRO A 103 8.83 2.09 0.68
C PRO A 103 8.19 2.40 -0.67
N ARG A 104 6.95 2.95 -0.62
CA ARG A 104 6.13 3.16 -1.80
C ARG A 104 5.47 4.53 -1.77
N LEU A 105 5.48 5.20 -2.90
CA LEU A 105 4.70 6.41 -3.15
C LEU A 105 3.62 6.10 -4.18
N SER A 106 2.39 6.44 -3.89
CA SER A 106 1.24 6.19 -4.75
C SER A 106 0.40 7.45 -4.91
N ILE A 107 -0.09 7.69 -6.12
CA ILE A 107 -1.04 8.77 -6.42
C ILE A 107 -2.27 8.13 -7.05
N GLY A 108 -3.43 8.34 -6.47
CA GLY A 108 -4.67 7.72 -6.94
C GLY A 108 -5.71 8.73 -7.41
N GLY A 109 -6.55 8.29 -8.34
CA GLY A 109 -7.74 9.01 -8.76
C GLY A 109 -8.90 8.06 -8.99
N GLY A 110 -10.10 8.49 -8.67
CA GLY A 110 -11.28 7.65 -8.79
C GLY A 110 -12.59 8.38 -8.56
N MET A 111 -13.64 7.59 -8.44
CA MET A 111 -14.98 8.07 -8.11
C MET A 111 -15.62 7.16 -7.07
N GLY A 112 -16.42 7.79 -6.21
CA GLY A 112 -17.25 7.10 -5.24
C GLY A 112 -18.72 7.47 -5.40
N ILE A 113 -19.60 6.51 -5.18
CA ILE A 113 -21.04 6.71 -5.06
C ILE A 113 -21.40 6.54 -3.59
N TYR A 114 -21.90 7.60 -2.98
CA TYR A 114 -22.22 7.67 -1.56
C TYR A 114 -23.71 8.01 -1.42
N SER A 115 -24.54 7.06 -1.00
CA SER A 115 -25.99 7.28 -0.80
C SER A 115 -26.67 7.98 -2.00
N GLY A 116 -26.29 7.61 -3.23
CA GLY A 116 -26.85 8.16 -4.47
C GLY A 116 -26.17 9.45 -4.98
N TYR A 117 -25.17 9.94 -4.33
CA TYR A 117 -24.36 11.08 -4.73
C TYR A 117 -22.98 10.60 -5.23
N VAL A 118 -22.48 11.21 -6.30
CA VAL A 118 -21.18 10.85 -6.91
C VAL A 118 -20.14 11.89 -6.53
N ALA A 119 -19.01 11.41 -5.98
CA ALA A 119 -17.87 12.25 -5.62
C ALA A 119 -16.61 11.83 -6.37
N GLY A 120 -15.81 12.82 -6.79
CA GLY A 120 -14.44 12.60 -7.25
C GLY A 120 -13.51 12.34 -6.07
N ILE A 121 -12.59 11.39 -6.23
CA ILE A 121 -11.61 11.02 -5.21
C ILE A 121 -10.20 11.24 -5.76
N PHE A 122 -9.35 11.89 -4.97
CA PHE A 122 -7.92 11.93 -5.19
C PHE A 122 -7.21 11.49 -3.93
N THR A 123 -6.18 10.65 -4.08
CA THR A 123 -5.42 10.09 -2.97
C THR A 123 -3.93 10.20 -3.26
N LEU A 124 -3.17 10.64 -2.27
CA LEU A 124 -1.71 10.54 -2.24
C LEU A 124 -1.34 9.70 -1.03
N THR A 125 -0.62 8.60 -1.25
CA THR A 125 -0.20 7.68 -0.18
C THR A 125 1.30 7.51 -0.20
N LEU A 126 1.92 7.59 0.98
CA LEU A 126 3.31 7.28 1.22
C LEU A 126 3.40 6.15 2.25
N ASP A 127 3.78 4.97 1.80
CA ASP A 127 4.07 3.82 2.65
C ASP A 127 5.53 3.89 3.11
N LEU A 128 5.76 4.26 4.37
CA LEU A 128 7.08 4.46 4.94
C LEU A 128 7.70 3.16 5.46
N ALA A 129 6.91 2.28 6.07
CA ALA A 129 7.35 1.01 6.59
C ALA A 129 6.57 -0.12 5.92
N SER A 130 6.93 -0.40 4.69
CA SER A 130 6.41 -1.51 3.91
C SER A 130 7.50 -2.56 3.75
N PHE A 131 7.11 -3.82 3.84
CA PHE A 131 8.01 -4.96 3.75
C PHE A 131 7.40 -6.03 2.85
N GLU A 132 8.28 -6.74 2.15
CA GLU A 132 7.90 -7.90 1.35
C GLU A 132 8.78 -9.08 1.68
N TYR A 133 8.16 -10.20 1.97
CA TYR A 133 8.83 -11.49 2.14
C TYR A 133 8.59 -12.36 0.92
N ARG A 134 9.65 -12.95 0.37
CA ARG A 134 9.62 -13.84 -0.79
C ARG A 134 10.08 -15.25 -0.40
N PRO A 135 9.17 -16.13 -0.08
CA PRO A 135 9.51 -17.53 0.22
C PRO A 135 10.20 -18.23 -0.97
N VAL A 136 9.78 -17.88 -2.19
CA VAL A 136 10.38 -18.26 -3.47
C VAL A 136 10.47 -17.03 -4.38
N GLU A 137 11.33 -17.05 -5.39
CA GLU A 137 11.59 -15.91 -6.28
C GLU A 137 10.32 -15.38 -6.96
N SER A 138 9.41 -16.29 -7.34
CA SER A 138 8.17 -15.94 -8.04
C SER A 138 7.02 -15.49 -7.14
N ILE A 139 7.11 -15.62 -5.81
CA ILE A 139 6.01 -15.28 -4.89
C ILE A 139 6.46 -14.30 -3.83
N GLY A 140 5.76 -13.18 -3.73
CA GLY A 140 5.93 -12.18 -2.68
C GLY A 140 4.68 -12.03 -1.80
N ILE A 141 4.90 -11.80 -0.52
CA ILE A 141 3.89 -11.45 0.46
C ILE A 141 4.31 -10.13 1.07
N SER A 142 3.54 -9.08 0.85
CA SER A 142 3.87 -7.75 1.35
C SER A 142 2.89 -7.24 2.39
N THR A 143 3.40 -6.37 3.27
CA THR A 143 2.61 -5.67 4.26
C THR A 143 3.12 -4.24 4.45
N SER A 144 2.20 -3.32 4.74
CA SER A 144 2.54 -1.94 5.11
C SER A 144 2.14 -1.70 6.56
N LEU A 145 3.08 -1.21 7.37
CA LEU A 145 2.92 -0.99 8.79
C LEU A 145 2.73 0.50 9.13
N ILE A 146 3.35 1.39 8.36
CA ILE A 146 3.29 2.83 8.56
C ILE A 146 2.96 3.49 7.23
N ASN A 147 1.85 4.18 7.18
CA ASN A 147 1.48 4.96 6.01
C ASN A 147 0.99 6.37 6.36
N LEU A 148 1.27 7.28 5.45
CA LEU A 148 0.71 8.62 5.40
C LEU A 148 -0.24 8.67 4.20
N ASN A 149 -1.45 9.11 4.44
CA ASN A 149 -2.47 9.17 3.41
C ASN A 149 -3.12 10.56 3.41
N TYR A 150 -3.12 11.21 2.26
CA TYR A 150 -3.84 12.44 2.01
C TYR A 150 -4.96 12.17 1.00
N ASN A 151 -6.18 12.45 1.39
CA ASN A 151 -7.36 12.28 0.54
C ASN A 151 -8.03 13.62 0.29
N LEU A 152 -8.47 13.81 -0.93
CA LEU A 152 -9.35 14.87 -1.35
C LEU A 152 -10.59 14.21 -1.96
N ILE A 153 -11.72 14.37 -1.28
CA ILE A 153 -13.02 13.87 -1.73
C ILE A 153 -13.92 15.07 -1.87
N ASP A 154 -14.28 15.38 -3.09
CA ASP A 154 -15.21 16.47 -3.42
C ASP A 154 -14.89 17.79 -2.70
N TRP A 155 -13.60 18.21 -2.77
CA TRP A 155 -13.01 19.37 -2.11
C TRP A 155 -12.84 19.27 -0.58
N THR A 156 -13.32 18.20 0.05
CA THR A 156 -13.04 17.92 1.47
C THR A 156 -11.69 17.23 1.59
N ARG A 157 -10.81 17.86 2.37
CA ARG A 157 -9.43 17.36 2.58
C ARG A 157 -9.36 16.56 3.85
N SER A 158 -8.71 15.40 3.81
CA SER A 158 -8.36 14.62 4.99
C SER A 158 -6.91 14.16 4.93
N PHE A 159 -6.25 14.21 6.06
CA PHE A 159 -4.91 13.68 6.25
C PHE A 159 -4.96 12.62 7.35
N ASN A 160 -4.46 11.42 7.02
CA ASN A 160 -4.42 10.31 7.95
C ASN A 160 -2.98 9.80 8.07
N PHE A 161 -2.54 9.66 9.29
CA PHE A 161 -1.32 8.93 9.63
C PHE A 161 -1.73 7.66 10.36
N SER A 162 -1.27 6.52 9.87
CA SER A 162 -1.58 5.25 10.50
C SER A 162 -0.33 4.41 10.76
N VAL A 163 -0.27 3.86 11.97
CA VAL A 163 0.76 2.94 12.42
C VAL A 163 0.05 1.67 12.87
N LEU A 164 0.31 0.55 12.20
CA LEU A 164 -0.26 -0.78 12.54
C LEU A 164 -1.81 -0.82 12.59
N TYR A 165 -2.48 0.26 12.20
CA TYR A 165 -3.92 0.40 12.37
C TYR A 165 -4.72 -0.54 11.45
N SER A 166 -4.18 -0.86 10.29
CA SER A 166 -4.81 -1.79 9.34
C SER A 166 -3.75 -2.40 8.44
N PRO A 167 -2.98 -3.38 8.94
CA PRO A 167 -1.99 -4.05 8.12
C PRO A 167 -2.70 -4.70 6.93
N SER A 168 -2.34 -4.28 5.73
CA SER A 168 -2.81 -4.92 4.50
C SER A 168 -1.81 -5.99 4.12
N ILE A 169 -2.30 -7.18 3.79
CA ILE A 169 -1.48 -8.24 3.21
C ILE A 169 -1.79 -8.27 1.72
N ALA A 170 -0.76 -8.19 0.90
CA ALA A 170 -0.87 -8.36 -0.53
C ALA A 170 -0.01 -9.53 -0.99
N PHE A 171 -0.46 -10.18 -2.05
CA PHE A 171 0.25 -11.28 -2.69
C PHE A 171 0.70 -10.84 -4.07
N HIS A 172 1.93 -11.19 -4.43
CA HIS A 172 2.53 -10.88 -5.72
C HIS A 172 3.08 -12.13 -6.38
N TYR A 173 2.90 -12.23 -7.68
CA TYR A 173 3.53 -13.24 -8.52
C TYR A 173 4.43 -12.53 -9.53
N TYR A 174 5.69 -12.92 -9.58
CA TYR A 174 6.75 -12.37 -10.41
C TYR A 174 7.09 -13.30 -11.58
N PHE A 175 7.33 -12.75 -12.77
CA PHE A 175 7.63 -13.49 -14.01
C PHE A 175 8.42 -12.64 -15.02
#